data_3ae473058fdff12040b4735dbef80581
#
_entry.id   3ae473058fdff12040b4735dbef80581
#
_cell.length_a   1.000
_cell.length_b   1.000
_cell.length_c   1.000
_cell.angle_alpha   90.00
_cell.angle_beta   90.00
_cell.angle_gamma   90.00
#
_symmetry.space_group_name_H-M   'P 1'
#
loop_
_entity.id
_entity.type
_entity.pdbx_description
1 polymer ?
#
loop_
_entity_poly.entity_id
_entity_poly.type
_entity_poly.pdbx_seq_one_letter_code
_entity_poly.pdbx_strand_id
1 'polypeptide(L)'
;MKLLVAGASEVDAGKTTFTAGLLERTGVRGFKPRAGNGYWHDHDAVRRALRDGRLYGTDAKRLAAISPGDRRPEAINPVHRLWLPRPGGGTGLLGREARAFVVDRVTPPGDDATHHVVNGSVDLPAAVADGLQLSEAAAVESLPELNDLMARLHGPALDALGEQIAERDAAVVESYADIARPLAGFVPDAVAIVEPRRCRVYDGGRYAKACDVASGSAHEGRLEERVAHVTDLLDPAATAGLPALSREARSDPSTVADAYMEAYEALLGTV
;
A
#
# COMPACT_ATOMS: atom_id res chain seq x y z
N MET A 1 17.74 -8.88 4.16
CA MET A 1 17.58 -7.46 3.78
C MET A 1 16.09 -7.16 3.60
N LYS A 2 15.53 -6.25 4.38
CA LYS A 2 14.14 -5.81 4.30
C LYS A 2 14.10 -4.31 4.04
N LEU A 3 13.56 -3.90 2.91
CA LEU A 3 13.49 -2.49 2.52
C LEU A 3 12.05 -1.98 2.59
N LEU A 4 11.88 -0.74 3.03
CA LEU A 4 10.59 -0.04 3.00
C LEU A 4 10.64 1.10 1.98
N VAL A 5 9.64 1.17 1.13
CA VAL A 5 9.39 2.31 0.25
C VAL A 5 8.10 2.98 0.69
N ALA A 6 8.18 4.22 1.16
CA ALA A 6 7.04 5.02 1.53
C ALA A 6 7.04 6.36 0.78
N GLY A 7 5.95 7.09 0.80
CA GLY A 7 5.82 8.35 0.07
C GLY A 7 5.47 9.51 0.98
N ALA A 8 6.01 10.67 0.69
CA ALA A 8 5.73 11.88 1.46
C ALA A 8 4.34 12.49 1.20
N SER A 9 3.59 11.96 0.22
CA SER A 9 2.23 12.41 -0.09
C SER A 9 1.26 11.25 -0.30
N GLU A 10 -0.02 11.49 -0.11
CA GLU A 10 -1.08 10.48 -0.27
C GLU A 10 -1.10 9.92 -1.71
N VAL A 11 -0.99 10.78 -2.71
CA VAL A 11 -1.03 10.43 -4.13
C VAL A 11 0.18 10.95 -4.89
N ASP A 12 0.52 10.27 -5.97
CA ASP A 12 1.51 10.68 -6.98
C ASP A 12 2.95 10.93 -6.46
N ALA A 13 3.32 10.38 -5.30
CA ALA A 13 4.69 10.43 -4.81
C ALA A 13 5.69 9.69 -5.72
N GLY A 14 5.22 8.82 -6.62
CA GLY A 14 6.08 8.02 -7.50
C GLY A 14 6.55 6.70 -6.89
N LYS A 15 6.03 6.30 -5.73
CA LYS A 15 6.40 5.06 -5.01
C LYS A 15 6.45 3.82 -5.91
N THR A 16 5.35 3.52 -6.61
CA THR A 16 5.24 2.29 -7.39
C THR A 16 6.20 2.26 -8.58
N THR A 17 6.52 3.42 -9.16
CA THR A 17 7.58 3.53 -10.18
C THR A 17 8.94 3.26 -9.56
N PHE A 18 9.25 3.89 -8.42
CA PHE A 18 10.49 3.65 -7.68
C PHE A 18 10.62 2.18 -7.25
N THR A 19 9.57 1.61 -6.65
CA THR A 19 9.58 0.20 -6.23
C THR A 19 9.78 -0.74 -7.42
N ALA A 20 9.16 -0.48 -8.57
CA ALA A 20 9.33 -1.30 -9.76
C ALA A 20 10.80 -1.37 -10.23
N GLY A 21 11.50 -0.24 -10.31
CA GLY A 21 12.92 -0.22 -10.64
C GLY A 21 13.81 -0.86 -9.56
N LEU A 22 13.46 -0.70 -8.28
CA LEU A 22 14.18 -1.37 -7.19
C LEU A 22 14.04 -2.89 -7.26
N LEU A 23 12.84 -3.41 -7.56
CA LEU A 23 12.60 -4.84 -7.74
C LEU A 23 13.37 -5.40 -8.94
N GLU A 24 13.38 -4.68 -10.07
CA GLU A 24 14.15 -5.03 -11.25
C GLU A 24 15.65 -5.14 -10.93
N ARG A 25 16.19 -4.15 -10.21
CA ARG A 25 17.62 -4.11 -9.84
C ARG A 25 18.01 -5.21 -8.86
N THR A 26 17.14 -5.54 -7.91
CA THR A 26 17.46 -6.46 -6.80
C THR A 26 17.00 -7.89 -7.03
N GLY A 27 16.04 -8.12 -7.92
CA GLY A 27 15.43 -9.43 -8.15
C GLY A 27 14.63 -9.98 -6.95
N VAL A 28 14.39 -9.16 -5.92
CA VAL A 28 13.70 -9.60 -4.71
C VAL A 28 12.18 -9.49 -4.86
N ARG A 29 11.44 -10.11 -3.94
CA ARG A 29 9.97 -10.04 -3.94
C ARG A 29 9.49 -8.73 -3.34
N GLY A 30 8.56 -8.07 -4.03
CA GLY A 30 7.82 -6.91 -3.56
C GLY A 30 6.55 -7.29 -2.83
N PHE A 31 6.17 -6.47 -1.84
CA PHE A 31 4.95 -6.58 -1.07
C PHE A 31 4.26 -5.23 -0.96
N LYS A 32 2.94 -5.23 -0.99
CA LYS A 32 2.09 -4.04 -0.81
C LYS A 32 0.96 -4.38 0.15
N PRO A 33 1.19 -4.36 1.46
CA PRO A 33 0.27 -4.90 2.47
C PRO A 33 -1.15 -4.38 2.33
N ARG A 34 -1.29 -3.09 2.08
CA ARG A 34 -2.57 -2.44 1.84
C ARG A 34 -2.50 -1.62 0.56
N ALA A 35 -3.62 -1.56 -0.16
CA ALA A 35 -3.81 -0.71 -1.32
C ALA A 35 -5.26 -0.24 -1.43
N GLY A 36 -5.52 0.69 -2.32
CA GLY A 36 -6.87 1.12 -2.63
C GLY A 36 -6.94 1.81 -3.99
N ASN A 37 -8.13 1.77 -4.58
CA ASN A 37 -8.46 2.44 -5.83
C ASN A 37 -9.65 3.38 -5.63
N GLY A 38 -9.64 4.50 -6.34
CA GLY A 38 -10.82 5.33 -6.51
C GLY A 38 -11.69 4.81 -7.64
N TYR A 39 -12.94 4.46 -7.38
CA TYR A 39 -13.87 3.99 -8.43
C TYR A 39 -13.97 4.99 -9.60
N TRP A 40 -13.89 6.28 -9.29
CA TRP A 40 -13.95 7.35 -10.29
C TRP A 40 -12.62 7.57 -11.00
N HIS A 41 -11.53 7.75 -10.25
CA HIS A 41 -10.22 8.09 -10.81
C HIS A 41 -9.54 6.91 -11.50
N ASP A 42 -9.72 5.70 -10.96
CA ASP A 42 -9.12 4.46 -11.47
C ASP A 42 -10.13 3.61 -12.24
N HIS A 43 -11.18 4.22 -12.79
CA HIS A 43 -12.35 3.54 -13.34
C HIS A 43 -11.99 2.39 -14.30
N ASP A 44 -11.11 2.63 -15.25
CA ASP A 44 -10.69 1.61 -16.21
C ASP A 44 -9.97 0.42 -15.57
N ALA A 45 -9.16 0.69 -14.54
CA ALA A 45 -8.47 -0.36 -13.79
C ALA A 45 -9.46 -1.18 -12.95
N VAL A 46 -10.38 -0.51 -12.26
CA VAL A 46 -11.46 -1.15 -11.51
C VAL A 46 -12.33 -1.99 -12.42
N ARG A 47 -12.77 -1.46 -13.58
CA ARG A 47 -13.58 -2.20 -14.55
C ARG A 47 -12.87 -3.44 -15.10
N ARG A 48 -11.55 -3.39 -15.28
CA ARG A 48 -10.78 -4.59 -15.67
C ARG A 48 -10.78 -5.63 -14.56
N ALA A 49 -10.51 -5.23 -13.33
CA ALA A 49 -10.51 -6.14 -12.18
C ALA A 49 -11.88 -6.81 -11.97
N LEU A 50 -12.97 -6.03 -12.06
CA LEU A 50 -14.34 -6.53 -11.94
C LEU A 50 -14.71 -7.53 -13.04
N ARG A 51 -14.21 -7.36 -14.28
CA ARG A 51 -14.40 -8.36 -15.35
C ARG A 51 -13.70 -9.68 -15.05
N ASP A 52 -12.61 -9.63 -14.27
CA ASP A 52 -11.91 -10.83 -13.81
C ASP A 52 -12.59 -11.44 -12.54
N GLY A 53 -13.73 -10.87 -12.08
CA GLY A 53 -14.40 -11.28 -10.84
C GLY A 53 -13.61 -10.95 -9.57
N ARG A 54 -12.69 -9.97 -9.62
CA ARG A 54 -11.71 -9.70 -8.58
C ARG A 54 -11.64 -8.20 -8.26
N LEU A 55 -11.06 -7.86 -7.11
CA LEU A 55 -10.77 -6.47 -6.73
C LEU A 55 -9.27 -6.33 -6.42
N TYR A 56 -8.54 -5.65 -7.31
CA TYR A 56 -7.12 -5.37 -7.16
C TYR A 56 -6.73 -4.04 -7.82
N GLY A 57 -5.62 -3.46 -7.37
CA GLY A 57 -5.07 -2.23 -7.93
C GLY A 57 -4.00 -2.48 -8.99
N THR A 58 -3.83 -1.50 -9.89
CA THR A 58 -2.78 -1.48 -10.92
C THR A 58 -1.39 -1.61 -10.32
N ASP A 59 -1.14 -0.95 -9.19
CA ASP A 59 0.14 -0.97 -8.49
C ASP A 59 0.50 -2.38 -8.01
N ALA A 60 -0.42 -3.04 -7.27
CA ALA A 60 -0.20 -4.40 -6.80
C ALA A 60 0.01 -5.38 -7.97
N LYS A 61 -0.79 -5.23 -9.05
CA LYS A 61 -0.63 -6.03 -10.26
C LYS A 61 0.76 -5.84 -10.90
N ARG A 62 1.23 -4.59 -10.97
CA ARG A 62 2.55 -4.27 -11.53
C ARG A 62 3.67 -4.86 -10.70
N LEU A 63 3.64 -4.67 -9.37
CA LEU A 63 4.68 -5.19 -8.49
C LEU A 63 4.69 -6.73 -8.46
N ALA A 64 3.53 -7.37 -8.45
CA ALA A 64 3.43 -8.84 -8.53
C ALA A 64 3.98 -9.38 -9.85
N ALA A 65 3.79 -8.68 -10.97
CA ALA A 65 4.30 -9.10 -12.27
C ALA A 65 5.83 -9.07 -12.39
N ILE A 66 6.48 -8.13 -11.69
CA ILE A 66 7.95 -7.96 -11.65
C ILE A 66 8.56 -8.90 -10.60
N SER A 67 7.84 -9.17 -9.51
CA SER A 67 8.33 -10.01 -8.40
C SER A 67 8.46 -11.48 -8.77
N PRO A 68 9.45 -12.20 -8.22
CA PRO A 68 9.51 -13.66 -8.35
C PRO A 68 8.35 -14.33 -7.59
N GLY A 69 7.90 -15.50 -8.09
CA GLY A 69 6.86 -16.33 -7.47
C GLY A 69 5.45 -16.06 -8.00
N ASP A 70 4.43 -16.13 -7.13
CA ASP A 70 3.04 -15.93 -7.53
C ASP A 70 2.80 -14.50 -8.02
N ARG A 71 2.29 -14.38 -9.25
CA ARG A 71 2.02 -13.11 -9.95
C ARG A 71 0.63 -12.55 -9.68
N ARG A 72 -0.19 -13.22 -8.89
CA ARG A 72 -1.50 -12.67 -8.49
C ARG A 72 -1.29 -11.45 -7.58
N PRO A 73 -1.97 -10.33 -7.84
CA PRO A 73 -1.88 -9.14 -6.97
C PRO A 73 -2.16 -9.45 -5.50
N GLU A 74 -3.10 -10.34 -5.22
CA GLU A 74 -3.51 -10.73 -3.87
C GLU A 74 -2.38 -11.41 -3.08
N ALA A 75 -1.47 -12.12 -3.75
CA ALA A 75 -0.34 -12.79 -3.12
C ALA A 75 0.66 -11.83 -2.46
N ILE A 76 0.62 -10.54 -2.81
CA ILE A 76 1.45 -9.48 -2.24
C ILE A 76 0.64 -8.37 -1.60
N ASN A 77 -0.68 -8.34 -1.85
CA ASN A 77 -1.60 -7.33 -1.35
C ASN A 77 -2.83 -8.00 -0.75
N PRO A 78 -2.79 -8.42 0.51
CA PRO A 78 -3.91 -9.12 1.15
C PRO A 78 -5.11 -8.21 1.40
N VAL A 79 -4.93 -6.90 1.55
CA VAL A 79 -6.03 -5.97 1.82
C VAL A 79 -6.10 -4.91 0.73
N HIS A 80 -7.25 -4.85 0.06
CA HIS A 80 -7.51 -3.86 -0.98
C HIS A 80 -8.85 -3.18 -0.77
N ARG A 81 -8.89 -1.84 -0.79
CA ARG A 81 -10.07 -1.01 -0.56
C ARG A 81 -10.51 -0.27 -1.82
N LEU A 82 -11.78 -0.35 -2.13
CA LEU A 82 -12.41 0.48 -3.16
C LEU A 82 -13.05 1.72 -2.54
N TRP A 83 -12.71 2.90 -3.06
CA TRP A 83 -13.23 4.19 -2.64
C TRP A 83 -14.18 4.77 -3.66
N LEU A 84 -15.23 5.44 -3.20
CA LEU A 84 -16.15 6.22 -4.02
C LEU A 84 -16.09 7.69 -3.59
N PRO A 85 -15.99 8.65 -4.53
CA PRO A 85 -16.13 10.07 -4.20
C PRO A 85 -17.51 10.35 -3.60
N ARG A 86 -17.57 11.25 -2.61
CA ARG A 86 -18.80 11.74 -2.05
C ARG A 86 -18.98 13.20 -2.47
N PRO A 87 -19.96 13.53 -3.31
CA PRO A 87 -20.19 14.90 -3.77
C PRO A 87 -20.89 15.79 -2.74
N GLY A 88 -21.36 15.24 -1.62
CA GLY A 88 -22.00 15.96 -0.53
C GLY A 88 -21.07 16.11 0.68
N GLY A 89 -21.31 17.10 1.52
CA GLY A 89 -20.60 17.26 2.79
C GLY A 89 -20.83 16.08 3.75
N GLY A 90 -19.95 15.98 4.75
CA GLY A 90 -19.97 14.95 5.79
C GLY A 90 -18.91 13.89 5.62
N THR A 91 -18.57 13.25 6.73
CA THR A 91 -17.57 12.19 6.81
C THR A 91 -18.27 10.83 6.72
N GLY A 92 -17.75 9.91 5.91
CA GLY A 92 -18.22 8.52 5.91
C GLY A 92 -17.76 7.77 7.18
N LEU A 93 -18.03 6.46 7.26
CA LEU A 93 -17.67 5.61 8.40
C LEU A 93 -16.20 5.76 8.84
N LEU A 94 -15.29 6.06 7.93
CA LEU A 94 -13.87 6.24 8.21
C LEU A 94 -13.45 7.70 8.46
N GLY A 95 -14.39 8.61 8.70
CA GLY A 95 -14.10 10.00 8.98
C GLY A 95 -13.41 10.76 7.82
N ARG A 96 -13.44 10.22 6.59
CA ARG A 96 -12.84 10.85 5.41
C ARG A 96 -13.84 11.76 4.73
N GLU A 97 -13.48 13.04 4.59
CA GLU A 97 -14.21 13.96 3.72
C GLU A 97 -14.02 13.57 2.26
N ALA A 98 -14.95 13.92 1.41
CA ALA A 98 -14.91 13.73 -0.04
C ALA A 98 -14.89 12.28 -0.54
N ARG A 99 -14.66 11.26 0.31
CA ARG A 99 -14.70 9.85 -0.12
C ARG A 99 -15.22 8.90 0.96
N ALA A 100 -15.89 7.84 0.53
CA ALA A 100 -16.29 6.73 1.39
C ALA A 100 -15.71 5.42 0.84
N PHE A 101 -15.35 4.47 1.71
CA PHE A 101 -15.07 3.14 1.22
C PHE A 101 -16.38 2.46 0.79
N VAL A 102 -16.29 1.60 -0.20
CA VAL A 102 -17.42 0.85 -0.77
C VAL A 102 -17.29 -0.62 -0.41
N VAL A 103 -16.14 -1.19 -0.71
CA VAL A 103 -15.81 -2.60 -0.50
C VAL A 103 -14.35 -2.72 -0.09
N ASP A 104 -14.09 -3.54 0.91
CA ASP A 104 -12.78 -4.09 1.19
C ASP A 104 -12.71 -5.54 0.69
N ARG A 105 -11.65 -5.88 -0.02
CA ARG A 105 -11.27 -7.24 -0.33
C ARG A 105 -10.15 -7.67 0.64
N VAL A 106 -10.32 -8.81 1.28
CA VAL A 106 -9.31 -9.44 2.12
C VAL A 106 -9.06 -10.86 1.61
N THR A 107 -7.81 -11.12 1.21
CA THR A 107 -7.34 -12.43 0.77
C THR A 107 -6.09 -12.77 1.57
N PRO A 108 -6.17 -13.65 2.59
CA PRO A 108 -5.00 -14.03 3.37
C PRO A 108 -3.90 -14.63 2.48
N PRO A 109 -2.63 -14.35 2.75
CA PRO A 109 -1.53 -14.93 1.98
C PRO A 109 -1.53 -16.47 2.09
N GLY A 110 -1.38 -17.14 0.95
CA GLY A 110 -1.38 -18.61 0.89
C GLY A 110 -2.77 -19.25 0.92
N ASP A 111 -3.83 -18.45 1.05
CA ASP A 111 -5.21 -18.90 0.96
C ASP A 111 -5.83 -18.42 -0.36
N ASP A 112 -6.71 -19.22 -0.94
CA ASP A 112 -7.51 -18.85 -2.11
C ASP A 112 -8.86 -18.22 -1.70
N ALA A 113 -9.22 -18.30 -0.41
CA ALA A 113 -10.43 -17.68 0.11
C ALA A 113 -10.33 -16.16 0.10
N THR A 114 -11.32 -15.53 -0.51
CA THR A 114 -11.44 -14.07 -0.55
C THR A 114 -12.68 -13.64 0.19
N HIS A 115 -12.52 -12.72 1.14
CA HIS A 115 -13.61 -12.12 1.88
C HIS A 115 -13.85 -10.70 1.39
N HIS A 116 -15.12 -10.33 1.28
CA HIS A 116 -15.51 -8.95 0.98
C HIS A 116 -16.28 -8.35 2.15
N VAL A 117 -15.96 -7.10 2.48
CA VAL A 117 -16.66 -6.29 3.48
C VAL A 117 -17.25 -5.07 2.77
N VAL A 118 -18.57 -4.97 2.76
CA VAL A 118 -19.31 -3.91 2.07
C VAL A 118 -19.72 -2.82 3.06
N ASN A 119 -19.59 -1.58 2.67
CA ASN A 119 -20.15 -0.46 3.43
C ASN A 119 -21.63 -0.30 3.12
N GLY A 120 -22.49 -0.75 4.03
CA GLY A 120 -23.94 -0.67 3.91
C GLY A 120 -24.51 0.76 4.00
N SER A 121 -23.69 1.74 4.43
CA SER A 121 -24.11 3.15 4.54
C SER A 121 -23.97 3.95 3.23
N VAL A 122 -23.52 3.32 2.14
CA VAL A 122 -23.35 3.98 0.83
C VAL A 122 -23.99 3.14 -0.28
N ASP A 123 -24.46 3.81 -1.32
CA ASP A 123 -24.97 3.11 -2.50
C ASP A 123 -23.83 2.37 -3.21
N LEU A 124 -24.01 1.06 -3.37
CA LEU A 124 -23.06 0.21 -4.06
C LEU A 124 -23.28 0.32 -5.58
N PRO A 125 -22.27 0.70 -6.38
CA PRO A 125 -22.42 0.71 -7.83
C PRO A 125 -22.76 -0.68 -8.36
N ALA A 126 -23.79 -0.80 -9.19
CA ALA A 126 -24.26 -2.09 -9.71
C ALA A 126 -23.13 -2.92 -10.36
N ALA A 127 -22.23 -2.26 -11.12
CA ALA A 127 -21.10 -2.94 -11.72
C ALA A 127 -20.12 -3.56 -10.68
N VAL A 128 -20.06 -3.03 -9.46
CA VAL A 128 -19.26 -3.59 -8.36
C VAL A 128 -19.98 -4.79 -7.74
N ALA A 129 -21.28 -4.64 -7.48
CA ALA A 129 -22.10 -5.73 -6.93
C ALA A 129 -22.08 -6.97 -7.84
N ASP A 130 -22.32 -6.76 -9.13
CA ASP A 130 -22.37 -7.83 -10.13
C ASP A 130 -20.99 -8.46 -10.36
N GLY A 131 -19.96 -7.60 -10.46
CA GLY A 131 -18.59 -8.05 -10.78
C GLY A 131 -17.93 -8.85 -9.66
N LEU A 132 -18.27 -8.60 -8.39
CA LEU A 132 -17.68 -9.27 -7.23
C LEU A 132 -18.59 -10.31 -6.57
N GLN A 133 -19.83 -10.50 -7.06
CA GLN A 133 -20.80 -11.44 -6.49
C GLN A 133 -20.99 -11.24 -4.97
N LEU A 134 -21.31 -10.01 -4.57
CA LEU A 134 -21.33 -9.58 -3.17
C LEU A 134 -22.57 -9.99 -2.37
N SER A 135 -23.40 -10.91 -2.88
CA SER A 135 -24.65 -11.34 -2.21
C SER A 135 -24.45 -11.93 -0.81
N GLU A 136 -23.25 -12.52 -0.57
CA GLU A 136 -22.90 -13.12 0.72
C GLU A 136 -21.82 -12.31 1.47
N ALA A 137 -21.50 -11.11 0.99
CA ALA A 137 -20.48 -10.26 1.62
C ALA A 137 -20.99 -9.72 2.97
N ALA A 138 -20.09 -9.62 3.93
CA ALA A 138 -20.41 -8.98 5.21
C ALA A 138 -20.63 -7.48 5.00
N ALA A 139 -21.82 -6.99 5.39
CA ALA A 139 -22.12 -5.57 5.37
C ALA A 139 -21.86 -4.94 6.74
N VAL A 140 -21.36 -3.69 6.75
CA VAL A 140 -21.15 -2.87 7.95
C VAL A 140 -21.82 -1.51 7.78
N GLU A 141 -22.50 -1.05 8.81
CA GLU A 141 -23.19 0.23 8.83
C GLU A 141 -22.64 1.19 9.88
N SER A 142 -21.78 0.69 10.76
CA SER A 142 -21.17 1.45 11.85
C SER A 142 -19.66 1.24 11.97
N LEU A 143 -18.98 2.20 12.58
CA LEU A 143 -17.54 2.10 12.85
C LEU A 143 -17.17 0.94 13.79
N PRO A 144 -17.95 0.64 14.87
CA PRO A 144 -17.69 -0.54 15.69
C PRO A 144 -17.75 -1.85 14.90
N GLU A 145 -18.78 -2.06 14.07
CA GLU A 145 -18.89 -3.26 13.21
C GLU A 145 -17.70 -3.38 12.24
N LEU A 146 -17.29 -2.26 11.62
CA LEU A 146 -16.12 -2.24 10.75
C LEU A 146 -14.86 -2.61 11.52
N ASN A 147 -14.64 -2.05 12.72
CA ASN A 147 -13.49 -2.35 13.55
C ASN A 147 -13.45 -3.83 13.94
N ASP A 148 -14.57 -4.42 14.29
CA ASP A 148 -14.67 -5.84 14.63
C ASP A 148 -14.34 -6.73 13.41
N LEU A 149 -14.81 -6.38 12.23
CA LEU A 149 -14.46 -7.10 11.00
C LEU A 149 -12.98 -6.90 10.61
N MET A 150 -12.47 -5.69 10.75
CA MET A 150 -11.04 -5.42 10.52
C MET A 150 -10.16 -6.24 11.46
N ALA A 151 -10.51 -6.36 12.73
CA ALA A 151 -9.76 -7.17 13.69
C ALA A 151 -9.79 -8.67 13.32
N ARG A 152 -10.91 -9.17 12.79
CA ARG A 152 -11.06 -10.58 12.43
C ARG A 152 -10.49 -10.95 11.06
N LEU A 153 -10.47 -10.04 10.12
CA LEU A 153 -10.08 -10.31 8.73
C LEU A 153 -8.78 -9.61 8.31
N HIS A 154 -8.69 -8.29 8.51
CA HIS A 154 -7.54 -7.52 8.07
C HIS A 154 -6.30 -7.81 8.92
N GLY A 155 -6.46 -7.82 10.24
CA GLY A 155 -5.36 -8.10 11.18
C GLY A 155 -4.66 -9.40 10.83
N PRO A 156 -5.35 -10.56 10.90
CA PRO A 156 -4.74 -11.86 10.60
C PRO A 156 -4.12 -11.96 9.20
N ALA A 157 -4.75 -11.35 8.17
CA ALA A 157 -4.20 -11.35 6.83
C ALA A 157 -2.90 -10.53 6.70
N LEU A 158 -2.80 -9.41 7.43
CA LEU A 158 -1.60 -8.59 7.48
C LEU A 158 -0.49 -9.24 8.33
N ASP A 159 -0.86 -9.89 9.43
CA ASP A 159 0.08 -10.62 10.28
C ASP A 159 0.70 -11.79 9.50
N ALA A 160 -0.11 -12.58 8.79
CA ALA A 160 0.38 -13.65 7.91
C ALA A 160 1.31 -13.12 6.80
N LEU A 161 1.03 -11.94 6.22
CA LEU A 161 1.94 -11.31 5.29
C LEU A 161 3.25 -10.88 5.97
N GLY A 162 3.17 -10.34 7.18
CA GLY A 162 4.34 -9.98 7.99
C GLY A 162 5.25 -11.18 8.26
N GLU A 163 4.68 -12.33 8.59
CA GLU A 163 5.40 -13.60 8.78
C GLU A 163 6.07 -14.03 7.47
N GLN A 164 5.36 -14.03 6.34
CA GLN A 164 5.96 -14.34 5.03
C GLN A 164 7.13 -13.41 4.68
N ILE A 165 7.05 -12.13 5.04
CA ILE A 165 8.14 -11.17 4.81
C ILE A 165 9.31 -11.48 5.74
N ALA A 166 9.04 -11.81 7.02
CA ALA A 166 10.08 -12.13 8.00
C ALA A 166 10.90 -13.36 7.63
N GLU A 167 10.26 -14.41 7.09
CA GLU A 167 10.89 -15.65 6.66
C GLU A 167 11.82 -15.51 5.43
N ARG A 168 11.74 -14.41 4.69
CA ARG A 168 12.58 -14.21 3.50
C ARG A 168 13.91 -13.60 3.88
N ASP A 169 14.96 -13.94 3.14
CA ASP A 169 16.28 -13.27 3.25
C ASP A 169 16.21 -11.82 2.79
N ALA A 170 15.41 -11.53 1.76
CA ALA A 170 15.24 -10.20 1.21
C ALA A 170 13.81 -9.93 0.73
N ALA A 171 13.33 -8.70 0.98
CA ALA A 171 12.03 -8.22 0.55
C ALA A 171 11.99 -6.70 0.41
N VAL A 172 11.13 -6.21 -0.47
CA VAL A 172 10.76 -4.79 -0.56
C VAL A 172 9.29 -4.64 -0.18
N VAL A 173 9.00 -3.80 0.78
CA VAL A 173 7.63 -3.47 1.21
C VAL A 173 7.29 -2.07 0.73
N GLU A 174 6.23 -1.93 -0.07
CA GLU A 174 5.71 -0.63 -0.47
C GLU A 174 4.53 -0.23 0.41
N SER A 175 4.63 0.93 1.03
CA SER A 175 3.54 1.51 1.80
C SER A 175 2.46 2.12 0.90
N TYR A 176 1.28 2.32 1.42
CA TYR A 176 0.16 2.99 0.74
C TYR A 176 -0.02 4.42 1.24
N ALA A 177 -0.60 5.27 0.40
CA ALA A 177 -0.75 6.70 0.69
C ALA A 177 0.57 7.30 1.24
N ASP A 178 0.49 8.07 2.31
CA ASP A 178 1.59 8.66 3.06
C ASP A 178 1.83 7.97 4.42
N ILE A 179 1.45 6.69 4.51
CA ILE A 179 1.63 5.91 5.74
C ILE A 179 3.08 5.52 5.92
N ALA A 180 3.61 5.80 7.12
CA ALA A 180 5.01 5.58 7.44
C ALA A 180 5.37 4.09 7.57
N ARG A 181 4.51 3.30 8.23
CA ARG A 181 4.74 1.87 8.48
C ARG A 181 3.47 1.06 8.18
N PRO A 182 3.44 0.31 7.06
CA PRO A 182 2.23 -0.36 6.60
C PRO A 182 1.87 -1.66 7.33
N LEU A 183 2.80 -2.20 8.14
CA LEU A 183 2.63 -3.41 8.94
C LEU A 183 3.06 -3.12 10.38
N ALA A 184 2.24 -3.55 11.33
CA ALA A 184 2.58 -3.44 12.76
C ALA A 184 3.88 -4.21 13.06
N GLY A 185 4.76 -3.61 13.86
CA GLY A 185 6.02 -4.24 14.25
C GLY A 185 7.05 -4.46 13.13
N PHE A 186 6.78 -4.04 11.89
CA PHE A 186 7.75 -4.16 10.80
C PHE A 186 8.93 -3.21 11.03
N VAL A 187 10.13 -3.78 11.08
CA VAL A 187 11.40 -3.06 11.18
C VAL A 187 12.19 -3.33 9.92
N PRO A 188 12.29 -2.37 8.99
CA PRO A 188 13.14 -2.49 7.80
C PRO A 188 14.62 -2.31 8.16
N ASP A 189 15.51 -2.77 7.28
CA ASP A 189 16.94 -2.46 7.37
C ASP A 189 17.22 -1.02 6.88
N ALA A 190 16.54 -0.60 5.80
CA ALA A 190 16.59 0.76 5.29
C ALA A 190 15.25 1.22 4.72
N VAL A 191 15.03 2.53 4.67
CA VAL A 191 13.78 3.16 4.21
C VAL A 191 14.05 4.19 3.14
N ALA A 192 13.32 4.11 2.02
CA ALA A 192 13.26 5.12 0.99
C ALA A 192 11.96 5.93 1.10
N ILE A 193 12.06 7.23 1.34
CA ILE A 193 10.94 8.17 1.26
C ILE A 193 10.98 8.84 -0.10
N VAL A 194 10.00 8.47 -0.92
CA VAL A 194 9.88 8.95 -2.30
C VAL A 194 8.99 10.19 -2.36
N GLU A 195 9.49 11.21 -3.02
CA GLU A 195 8.81 12.47 -3.30
C GLU A 195 9.07 12.89 -4.75
N PRO A 196 8.29 13.80 -5.32
CA PRO A 196 8.62 14.33 -6.63
C PRO A 196 10.05 14.90 -6.67
N ARG A 197 10.86 14.41 -7.61
CA ARG A 197 12.25 14.80 -7.87
C ARG A 197 13.31 14.33 -6.87
N ARG A 198 12.96 13.69 -5.74
CA ARG A 198 13.97 13.21 -4.79
C ARG A 198 13.55 11.96 -4.02
N CYS A 199 14.55 11.25 -3.53
CA CYS A 199 14.42 10.19 -2.56
C CYS A 199 15.26 10.55 -1.32
N ARG A 200 14.68 10.44 -0.14
CA ARG A 200 15.41 10.52 1.14
C ARG A 200 15.53 9.12 1.71
N VAL A 201 16.74 8.77 2.11
CA VAL A 201 17.06 7.44 2.67
C VAL A 201 17.27 7.54 4.17
N TYR A 202 16.74 6.61 4.92
CA TYR A 202 16.85 6.55 6.37
C TYR A 202 17.30 5.16 6.83
N ASP A 203 18.08 5.12 7.93
CA ASP A 203 18.33 3.89 8.66
C ASP A 203 17.01 3.32 9.18
N GLY A 204 16.80 2.02 8.95
CA GLY A 204 15.51 1.39 9.22
C GLY A 204 15.19 1.27 10.71
N GLY A 205 16.19 0.99 11.54
CA GLY A 205 16.01 0.88 12.98
C GLY A 205 15.66 2.24 13.63
N ARG A 206 16.31 3.33 13.17
CA ARG A 206 15.99 4.69 13.63
C ARG A 206 14.61 5.11 13.16
N TYR A 207 14.25 4.78 11.92
CA TYR A 207 12.95 5.06 11.36
C TYR A 207 11.83 4.34 12.11
N ALA A 208 12.00 3.05 12.41
CA ALA A 208 11.03 2.28 13.20
C ALA A 208 10.82 2.88 14.60
N LYS A 209 11.89 3.28 15.28
CA LYS A 209 11.80 3.98 16.58
C LYS A 209 11.07 5.31 16.48
N ALA A 210 11.30 6.08 15.40
CA ALA A 210 10.60 7.34 15.18
C ALA A 210 9.10 7.10 14.89
N CYS A 211 8.73 6.02 14.18
CA CYS A 211 7.33 5.60 14.07
C CYS A 211 6.72 5.34 15.45
N ASP A 212 7.43 4.64 16.35
CA ASP A 212 6.92 4.35 17.71
C ASP A 212 6.74 5.64 18.56
N VAL A 213 7.59 6.64 18.35
CA VAL A 213 7.46 7.96 19.00
C VAL A 213 6.34 8.79 18.39
N ALA A 214 6.19 8.75 17.06
CA ALA A 214 5.16 9.49 16.34
C ALA A 214 3.76 8.87 16.51
N SER A 215 3.68 7.59 16.89
CA SER A 215 2.40 6.93 17.21
C SER A 215 1.80 7.61 18.43
N GLY A 216 0.77 8.43 18.19
CA GLY A 216 -0.02 9.03 19.27
C GLY A 216 -0.63 7.94 20.15
N SER A 217 -1.02 8.29 21.38
CA SER A 217 -1.63 7.33 22.27
C SER A 217 -2.88 6.70 21.62
N ALA A 218 -3.15 5.44 21.90
CA ALA A 218 -4.35 4.74 21.45
C ALA A 218 -5.67 5.49 21.78
N HIS A 219 -5.64 6.41 22.74
CA HIS A 219 -6.74 7.29 23.11
C HIS A 219 -7.12 8.31 22.00
N GLU A 220 -6.22 8.60 21.07
CA GLU A 220 -6.49 9.55 19.97
C GLU A 220 -7.04 8.86 18.69
N GLY A 221 -7.24 7.56 18.71
CA GLY A 221 -7.78 6.79 17.56
C GLY A 221 -6.86 6.79 16.32
N ARG A 222 -5.60 7.17 16.47
CA ARG A 222 -4.62 7.12 15.38
C ARG A 222 -4.02 5.74 15.28
N LEU A 223 -4.42 5.01 14.26
CA LEU A 223 -3.93 3.64 14.00
C LEU A 223 -2.69 3.61 13.08
N GLU A 224 -2.34 4.73 12.43
CA GLU A 224 -1.31 4.75 11.39
C GLU A 224 -0.56 6.10 11.38
N GLU A 225 0.76 6.04 11.51
CA GLU A 225 1.63 7.22 11.45
C GLU A 225 1.80 7.68 10.00
N ARG A 226 1.84 9.00 9.81
CA ARG A 226 2.16 9.59 8.52
C ARG A 226 3.66 9.82 8.37
N VAL A 227 4.15 9.65 7.14
CA VAL A 227 5.56 9.88 6.80
C VAL A 227 6.06 11.23 7.29
N ALA A 228 5.28 12.31 7.12
CA ALA A 228 5.69 13.64 7.54
C ALA A 228 6.02 13.69 9.04
N HIS A 229 5.14 13.13 9.90
CA HIS A 229 5.35 13.14 11.35
C HIS A 229 6.59 12.35 11.79
N VAL A 230 6.92 11.29 11.06
CA VAL A 230 8.10 10.46 11.35
C VAL A 230 9.37 11.13 10.85
N THR A 231 9.35 11.68 9.64
CA THR A 231 10.53 12.32 9.04
C THR A 231 10.89 13.66 9.67
N ASP A 232 9.95 14.34 10.34
CA ASP A 232 10.21 15.54 11.14
C ASP A 232 11.07 15.25 12.39
N LEU A 233 11.17 13.99 12.80
CA LEU A 233 11.98 13.53 13.94
C LEU A 233 13.38 13.05 13.53
N LEU A 234 13.70 12.98 12.24
CA LEU A 234 14.89 12.32 11.73
C LEU A 234 15.57 13.12 10.63
N ASP A 235 16.90 13.14 10.66
CA ASP A 235 17.70 13.51 9.49
C ASP A 235 17.89 12.30 8.57
N PRO A 236 17.77 12.46 7.23
CA PRO A 236 18.06 11.40 6.29
C PRO A 236 19.56 11.03 6.30
N ALA A 237 19.85 9.74 6.17
CA ALA A 237 21.21 9.24 6.00
C ALA A 237 21.79 9.65 4.63
N ALA A 238 20.92 9.72 3.61
CA ALA A 238 21.27 10.19 2.27
C ALA A 238 20.06 10.83 1.57
N THR A 239 20.33 11.64 0.58
CA THR A 239 19.32 12.21 -0.33
C THR A 239 19.83 12.10 -1.76
N ALA A 240 19.02 11.55 -2.66
CA ALA A 240 19.33 11.41 -4.08
C ALA A 240 18.26 12.07 -4.94
N GLY A 241 18.64 12.62 -6.08
CA GLY A 241 17.74 13.17 -7.08
C GLY A 241 17.00 12.08 -7.84
N LEU A 242 15.73 12.31 -8.14
CA LEU A 242 14.95 11.46 -9.02
C LEU A 242 14.61 12.25 -10.29
N PRO A 243 15.22 11.93 -11.45
CA PRO A 243 14.88 12.59 -12.70
C PRO A 243 13.43 12.32 -13.12
N ALA A 244 12.82 13.30 -13.77
CA ALA A 244 11.51 13.12 -14.36
C ALA A 244 11.58 12.13 -15.52
N LEU A 245 10.67 11.16 -15.55
CA LEU A 245 10.57 10.14 -16.58
C LEU A 245 9.31 10.34 -17.42
N SER A 246 9.41 10.09 -18.71
CA SER A 246 8.23 10.00 -19.59
C SER A 246 7.29 8.88 -19.13
N ARG A 247 6.06 8.87 -19.61
CA ARG A 247 5.10 7.80 -19.32
C ARG A 247 5.64 6.42 -19.76
N GLU A 248 6.28 6.38 -20.92
CA GLU A 248 6.88 5.16 -21.47
C GLU A 248 8.02 4.68 -20.58
N ALA A 249 8.99 5.54 -20.27
CA ALA A 249 10.11 5.22 -19.37
C ALA A 249 9.66 4.73 -18.00
N ARG A 250 8.63 5.35 -17.40
CA ARG A 250 8.05 4.89 -16.12
C ARG A 250 7.40 3.51 -16.21
N SER A 251 6.98 3.07 -17.42
CA SER A 251 6.36 1.77 -17.61
C SER A 251 7.37 0.63 -17.69
N ASP A 252 8.62 0.93 -18.03
CA ASP A 252 9.72 -0.04 -18.15
C ASP A 252 10.58 -0.06 -16.88
N PRO A 253 10.54 -1.15 -16.07
CA PRO A 253 11.31 -1.25 -14.82
C PRO A 253 12.82 -1.13 -15.01
N SER A 254 13.38 -1.61 -16.12
CA SER A 254 14.80 -1.54 -16.42
C SER A 254 15.26 -0.09 -16.63
N THR A 255 14.50 0.67 -17.44
CA THR A 255 14.76 2.10 -17.63
C THR A 255 14.66 2.87 -16.30
N VAL A 256 13.71 2.53 -15.43
CA VAL A 256 13.61 3.14 -14.09
C VAL A 256 14.79 2.75 -13.21
N ALA A 257 15.25 1.48 -13.27
CA ALA A 257 16.39 0.99 -12.51
C ALA A 257 17.67 1.77 -12.84
N ASP A 258 17.89 2.03 -14.11
CA ASP A 258 19.02 2.83 -14.58
C ASP A 258 18.90 4.32 -14.17
N ALA A 259 17.71 4.90 -14.37
CA ALA A 259 17.50 6.32 -14.12
C ALA A 259 17.56 6.70 -12.63
N TYR A 260 17.22 5.78 -11.72
CA TYR A 260 17.21 6.00 -10.27
C TYR A 260 18.36 5.30 -9.55
N MET A 261 19.39 4.89 -10.27
CA MET A 261 20.54 4.11 -9.77
C MET A 261 21.16 4.73 -8.52
N GLU A 262 21.44 6.04 -8.52
CA GLU A 262 22.01 6.76 -7.38
C GLU A 262 21.16 6.60 -6.10
N ALA A 263 19.85 6.70 -6.22
CA ALA A 263 18.93 6.54 -5.08
C ALA A 263 18.92 5.08 -4.56
N TYR A 264 19.02 4.11 -5.45
CA TYR A 264 19.10 2.69 -5.05
C TYR A 264 20.43 2.35 -4.40
N GLU A 265 21.54 2.89 -4.90
CA GLU A 265 22.86 2.72 -4.29
C GLU A 265 22.91 3.33 -2.88
N ALA A 266 22.35 4.52 -2.71
CA ALA A 266 22.23 5.13 -1.39
C ALA A 266 21.37 4.28 -0.43
N LEU A 267 20.23 3.73 -0.91
CA LEU A 267 19.36 2.87 -0.11
C LEU A 267 20.04 1.55 0.28
N LEU A 268 20.66 0.87 -0.68
CA LEU A 268 21.32 -0.41 -0.47
C LEU A 268 22.61 -0.27 0.35
N GLY A 269 23.30 0.87 0.27
CA GLY A 269 24.48 1.19 1.07
C GLY A 269 24.18 1.57 2.53
N THR A 270 22.90 1.72 2.89
CA THR A 270 22.45 2.02 4.27
C THR A 270 22.14 0.74 5.05
N VAL A 271 22.05 -0.42 4.40
CA VAL A 271 21.76 -1.74 4.98
C VAL A 271 22.95 -2.33 5.72
#